data_3de44791ab72dd176f6079e84587a0db
#
_entry.id   3de44791ab72dd176f6079e84587a0db
#
_cell.length_a   1.000
_cell.length_b   1.000
_cell.length_c   1.000
_cell.angle_alpha   90.00
_cell.angle_beta   90.00
_cell.angle_gamma   90.00
#
_symmetry.space_group_name_H-M   'P 1'
#
loop_
_entity.id
_entity.type
_entity.pdbx_description
1 polymer ?
#
loop_
_entity_poly.entity_id
_entity_poly.type
_entity_poly.pdbx_seq_one_letter_code
_entity_poly.pdbx_strand_id
1 'polypeptide(L)'
;TDELKDETGKPFGQADDIVFSPSGNQFAFLKKGTEQIYRRSSKSFVYLYDANTKQLTKLADEKVLHPSFSPDGSKIAFVKNNNLVLYDLATKSSRNITTDGKWNHVINGNCDWVYEEEFEFSRAYEWSPKGNFIAYYRFDESEVKEYNMTFYDNSYNKDYRYKYPKAGEDNSKVEIHIYDLAANHDVKARYDQGDIYIPRIKWTRDDNSLVVYWMNRYQNELKLLATDAKTGNSSILYEEKNKYYVEINDDWWWLKDGKNFLFSSEMNGFKHLYLYSLDGKSKIQLTKGNFEVTDVNAVDETNQRIYFTMAYPRPMDRNLFVTDFTGKKTFQLTQGEGW
;
A
#
# COMPACT_ATOMS: atom_id res chain seq x y z
N THR A 1 3.87 7.25 29.04
CA THR A 1 4.57 5.92 29.05
C THR A 1 5.35 5.67 30.32
N ASP A 2 5.69 6.69 31.09
CA ASP A 2 6.53 6.56 32.30
C ASP A 2 5.87 5.76 33.44
N GLU A 3 4.54 5.68 33.46
CA GLU A 3 3.78 4.87 34.42
C GLU A 3 3.56 3.41 33.97
N LEU A 4 3.85 3.12 32.67
CA LEU A 4 3.65 1.79 32.14
C LEU A 4 4.83 0.89 32.54
N LYS A 5 4.52 -0.37 32.81
CA LYS A 5 5.51 -1.40 33.10
C LYS A 5 5.49 -2.45 31.99
N ASP A 6 6.65 -2.92 31.62
CA ASP A 6 6.80 -4.05 30.71
C ASP A 6 6.43 -5.39 31.42
N GLU A 7 6.51 -6.48 30.69
CA GLU A 7 6.22 -7.84 31.19
C GLU A 7 7.12 -8.29 32.33
N THR A 8 8.25 -7.61 32.56
CA THR A 8 9.17 -7.87 33.69
C THR A 8 8.90 -6.99 34.89
N GLY A 9 7.89 -6.09 34.82
CA GLY A 9 7.55 -5.13 35.86
C GLY A 9 8.44 -3.89 35.91
N LYS A 10 9.36 -3.72 34.97
CA LYS A 10 10.20 -2.52 34.84
C LYS A 10 9.46 -1.40 34.11
N PRO A 11 9.79 -0.12 34.38
CA PRO A 11 9.25 0.99 33.61
C PRO A 11 9.47 0.79 32.13
N PHE A 12 8.38 0.93 31.33
CA PHE A 12 8.47 0.76 29.87
C PHE A 12 9.35 1.84 29.23
N GLY A 13 9.32 3.06 29.80
CA GLY A 13 10.03 4.22 29.27
C GLY A 13 9.39 4.78 28.01
N GLN A 14 10.20 5.39 27.15
CA GLN A 14 9.72 6.06 25.93
C GLN A 14 9.42 5.03 24.85
N ALA A 15 8.28 5.19 24.15
CA ALA A 15 7.98 4.51 22.92
C ALA A 15 8.54 5.31 21.72
N ASP A 16 8.95 4.62 20.66
CA ASP A 16 9.37 5.26 19.41
C ASP A 16 8.15 5.75 18.61
N ASP A 17 7.02 5.02 18.73
CA ASP A 17 5.77 5.33 18.04
C ASP A 17 4.59 4.69 18.78
N ILE A 18 3.40 5.30 18.66
CA ILE A 18 2.15 4.83 19.28
C ILE A 18 1.04 4.87 18.23
N VAL A 19 0.37 3.75 18.02
CA VAL A 19 -0.76 3.64 17.09
C VAL A 19 -1.99 3.17 17.83
N PHE A 20 -3.06 3.98 17.78
CA PHE A 20 -4.34 3.66 18.42
C PHE A 20 -5.21 2.78 17.54
N SER A 21 -6.01 1.92 18.17
CA SER A 21 -7.00 1.10 17.48
C SER A 21 -8.10 1.98 16.84
N PRO A 22 -8.54 1.67 15.60
CA PRO A 22 -9.65 2.38 14.96
C PRO A 22 -10.98 2.32 15.69
N SER A 23 -11.22 1.26 16.49
CA SER A 23 -12.47 1.03 17.22
C SER A 23 -12.62 1.88 18.49
N GLY A 24 -11.71 2.80 18.73
CA GLY A 24 -11.67 3.63 19.93
C GLY A 24 -10.40 3.43 20.75
N ASN A 25 -10.30 4.11 21.89
CA ASN A 25 -9.05 4.19 22.64
C ASN A 25 -8.82 3.01 23.61
N GLN A 26 -9.48 1.86 23.40
CA GLN A 26 -9.26 0.70 24.27
C GLN A 26 -7.90 0.08 24.06
N PHE A 27 -7.45 -0.04 22.80
CA PHE A 27 -6.17 -0.63 22.49
C PHE A 27 -5.26 0.35 21.75
N ALA A 28 -3.97 0.23 22.02
CA ALA A 28 -2.93 0.84 21.24
C ALA A 28 -1.74 -0.14 21.14
N PHE A 29 -0.98 -0.10 20.07
CA PHE A 29 0.32 -0.72 20.09
C PHE A 29 1.45 0.33 20.14
N LEU A 30 2.48 0.02 20.91
CA LEU A 30 3.65 0.85 21.11
C LEU A 30 4.84 0.18 20.46
N LYS A 31 5.58 0.91 19.63
CA LYS A 31 6.83 0.45 19.04
C LYS A 31 8.00 0.87 19.91
N LYS A 32 8.99 -0.03 20.03
CA LYS A 32 10.21 0.24 20.81
C LYS A 32 11.44 -0.41 20.17
N GLY A 33 12.56 0.30 20.25
CA GLY A 33 13.83 -0.16 19.70
C GLY A 33 13.78 -0.34 18.20
N THR A 34 13.16 0.64 17.51
CA THR A 34 13.01 0.65 16.06
C THR A 34 14.38 0.63 15.38
N GLU A 35 14.52 -0.27 14.44
CA GLU A 35 15.70 -0.47 13.61
C GLU A 35 15.34 -0.28 12.16
N GLN A 36 15.98 0.69 11.50
CA GLN A 36 15.84 0.91 10.07
C GLN A 36 16.49 -0.25 9.32
N ILE A 37 15.78 -0.80 8.33
CA ILE A 37 16.30 -1.86 7.46
C ILE A 37 16.81 -1.26 6.16
N TYR A 38 15.97 -0.48 5.49
CA TYR A 38 16.31 0.23 4.26
C TYR A 38 15.66 1.62 4.25
N ARG A 39 15.27 2.18 3.12
CA ARG A 39 14.74 3.55 3.03
C ARG A 39 13.41 3.76 3.76
N ARG A 40 12.49 2.79 3.65
CA ARG A 40 11.12 2.88 4.17
C ARG A 40 10.79 1.77 5.17
N SER A 41 11.52 0.67 5.11
CA SER A 41 11.29 -0.49 5.98
C SER A 41 12.01 -0.36 7.31
N SER A 42 11.31 -0.70 8.38
CA SER A 42 11.84 -0.77 9.73
C SER A 42 11.19 -1.90 10.50
N LYS A 43 11.87 -2.41 11.51
CA LYS A 43 11.36 -3.42 12.44
C LYS A 43 11.46 -2.93 13.89
N SER A 44 10.48 -3.29 14.72
CA SER A 44 10.41 -2.88 16.11
C SER A 44 9.90 -3.99 17.00
N PHE A 45 10.25 -3.99 18.27
CA PHE A 45 9.44 -4.67 19.27
C PHE A 45 8.10 -3.96 19.38
N VAL A 46 7.01 -4.71 19.39
CA VAL A 46 5.65 -4.19 19.45
C VAL A 46 4.97 -4.69 20.71
N TYR A 47 4.41 -3.74 21.47
CA TYR A 47 3.70 -4.00 22.71
C TYR A 47 2.26 -3.53 22.56
N LEU A 48 1.32 -4.42 22.82
CA LEU A 48 -0.10 -4.12 22.86
C LEU A 48 -0.47 -3.56 24.24
N TYR A 49 -1.01 -2.38 24.29
CA TYR A 49 -1.57 -1.75 25.50
C TYR A 49 -3.09 -1.90 25.49
N ASP A 50 -3.64 -2.42 26.58
CA ASP A 50 -5.08 -2.44 26.87
C ASP A 50 -5.39 -1.39 27.92
N ALA A 51 -6.15 -0.36 27.56
CA ALA A 51 -6.50 0.76 28.43
C ALA A 51 -7.42 0.36 29.60
N ASN A 52 -8.21 -0.71 29.45
CA ASN A 52 -9.10 -1.19 30.51
C ASN A 52 -8.32 -1.87 31.65
N THR A 53 -7.35 -2.70 31.27
CA THR A 53 -6.53 -3.45 32.24
C THR A 53 -5.22 -2.74 32.58
N LYS A 54 -4.85 -1.70 31.81
CA LYS A 54 -3.59 -0.97 31.89
C LYS A 54 -2.35 -1.87 31.73
N GLN A 55 -2.52 -2.99 31.03
CA GLN A 55 -1.44 -3.96 30.81
C GLN A 55 -0.79 -3.74 29.45
N LEU A 56 0.52 -4.00 29.41
CA LEU A 56 1.30 -4.15 28.18
C LEU A 56 1.57 -5.64 27.96
N THR A 57 1.31 -6.08 26.73
CA THR A 57 1.63 -7.45 26.28
C THR A 57 2.55 -7.37 25.07
N LYS A 58 3.68 -8.02 25.11
CA LYS A 58 4.59 -8.10 23.97
C LYS A 58 3.95 -8.94 22.86
N LEU A 59 3.88 -8.40 21.65
CA LEU A 59 3.21 -9.05 20.52
C LEU A 59 4.00 -10.25 19.97
N ALA A 60 5.33 -10.16 20.00
CA ALA A 60 6.25 -11.21 19.58
C ALA A 60 7.60 -11.06 20.30
N ASP A 61 8.34 -12.16 20.48
CA ASP A 61 9.65 -12.16 21.17
C ASP A 61 10.76 -11.45 20.38
N GLU A 62 10.56 -11.25 19.10
CA GLU A 62 11.46 -10.57 18.19
C GLU A 62 10.83 -9.34 17.55
N LYS A 63 11.63 -8.50 16.91
CA LYS A 63 11.17 -7.33 16.16
C LYS A 63 10.36 -7.76 14.94
N VAL A 64 9.24 -7.08 14.70
CA VAL A 64 8.34 -7.33 13.59
C VAL A 64 8.23 -6.09 12.68
N LEU A 65 7.79 -6.31 11.43
CA LEU A 65 7.58 -5.25 10.45
C LEU A 65 6.09 -4.98 10.29
N HIS A 66 5.76 -3.74 9.96
CA HIS A 66 4.45 -3.28 9.49
C HIS A 66 3.24 -3.66 10.36
N PRO A 67 3.29 -3.59 11.71
CA PRO A 67 2.11 -3.88 12.50
C PRO A 67 0.97 -2.93 12.14
N SER A 68 -0.24 -3.47 11.94
CA SER A 68 -1.44 -2.68 11.68
C SER A 68 -2.68 -3.32 12.27
N PHE A 69 -3.59 -2.51 12.83
CA PHE A 69 -4.90 -2.97 13.27
C PHE A 69 -5.80 -3.31 12.07
N SER A 70 -6.69 -4.28 12.25
CA SER A 70 -7.85 -4.45 11.39
C SER A 70 -8.77 -3.22 11.48
N PRO A 71 -9.60 -2.93 10.46
CA PRO A 71 -10.51 -1.78 10.48
C PRO A 71 -11.47 -1.73 11.67
N ASP A 72 -11.89 -2.90 12.16
CA ASP A 72 -12.72 -3.04 13.37
C ASP A 72 -11.92 -2.98 14.68
N GLY A 73 -10.58 -2.95 14.60
CA GLY A 73 -9.67 -2.92 15.74
C GLY A 73 -9.61 -4.21 16.55
N SER A 74 -10.14 -5.33 16.06
CA SER A 74 -10.18 -6.61 16.78
C SER A 74 -8.93 -7.48 16.59
N LYS A 75 -8.13 -7.18 15.59
CA LYS A 75 -6.94 -7.95 15.21
C LYS A 75 -5.77 -7.05 14.84
N ILE A 76 -4.56 -7.62 14.85
CA ILE A 76 -3.33 -6.98 14.35
C ILE A 76 -2.68 -7.92 13.36
N ALA A 77 -2.37 -7.43 12.15
CA ALA A 77 -1.50 -8.11 11.21
C ALA A 77 -0.09 -7.51 11.28
N PHE A 78 0.92 -8.33 11.09
CA PHE A 78 2.33 -7.93 11.02
C PHE A 78 3.15 -8.95 10.26
N VAL A 79 4.37 -8.57 9.86
CA VAL A 79 5.30 -9.48 9.19
C VAL A 79 6.41 -9.88 10.16
N LYS A 80 6.66 -11.18 10.22
CA LYS A 80 7.69 -11.82 11.04
C LYS A 80 8.40 -12.90 10.23
N ASN A 81 9.72 -12.82 10.12
CA ASN A 81 10.53 -13.79 9.37
C ASN A 81 9.97 -14.06 7.94
N ASN A 82 9.69 -12.97 7.19
CA ASN A 82 9.10 -13.00 5.86
C ASN A 82 7.73 -13.69 5.76
N ASN A 83 7.04 -13.88 6.89
CA ASN A 83 5.68 -14.41 6.93
C ASN A 83 4.69 -13.40 7.49
N LEU A 84 3.51 -13.37 6.89
CA LEU A 84 2.38 -12.60 7.39
C LEU A 84 1.72 -13.34 8.56
N VAL A 85 1.56 -12.65 9.67
CA VAL A 85 1.04 -13.18 10.94
C VAL A 85 -0.17 -12.36 11.36
N LEU A 86 -1.16 -13.04 11.91
CA LEU A 86 -2.37 -12.45 12.48
C LEU A 86 -2.40 -12.69 13.99
N TYR A 87 -2.57 -11.62 14.77
CA TYR A 87 -2.83 -11.67 16.20
C TYR A 87 -4.29 -11.31 16.47
N ASP A 88 -4.99 -12.12 17.23
CA ASP A 88 -6.38 -11.89 17.63
C ASP A 88 -6.40 -11.34 19.07
N LEU A 89 -7.02 -10.17 19.27
CA LEU A 89 -7.04 -9.49 20.56
C LEU A 89 -7.92 -10.18 21.60
N ALA A 90 -8.98 -10.87 21.13
CA ALA A 90 -9.91 -11.55 22.05
C ALA A 90 -9.31 -12.83 22.61
N THR A 91 -8.65 -13.61 21.77
CA THR A 91 -7.99 -14.88 22.18
C THR A 91 -6.57 -14.68 22.67
N LYS A 92 -5.98 -13.50 22.47
CA LYS A 92 -4.58 -13.15 22.77
C LYS A 92 -3.59 -14.15 22.16
N SER A 93 -3.85 -14.58 20.94
CA SER A 93 -3.04 -15.59 20.25
C SER A 93 -2.70 -15.16 18.83
N SER A 94 -1.52 -15.62 18.36
CA SER A 94 -1.06 -15.41 16.99
C SER A 94 -1.22 -16.66 16.15
N ARG A 95 -1.49 -16.50 14.86
CA ARG A 95 -1.37 -17.55 13.85
C ARG A 95 -0.70 -17.03 12.59
N ASN A 96 0.02 -17.88 11.93
CA ASN A 96 0.58 -17.55 10.63
C ASN A 96 -0.50 -17.59 9.54
N ILE A 97 -0.56 -16.56 8.70
CA ILE A 97 -1.30 -16.56 7.43
C ILE A 97 -0.45 -17.29 6.38
N THR A 98 0.85 -17.02 6.35
CA THR A 98 1.80 -17.66 5.44
C THR A 98 2.90 -18.39 6.22
N THR A 99 3.51 -19.43 5.62
CA THR A 99 4.52 -20.26 6.29
C THR A 99 5.74 -20.57 5.44
N ASP A 100 5.76 -20.07 4.20
CA ASP A 100 6.83 -20.32 3.23
C ASP A 100 7.88 -19.20 3.16
N GLY A 101 7.72 -18.16 3.98
CA GLY A 101 8.66 -17.05 4.08
C GLY A 101 10.06 -17.51 4.47
N LYS A 102 11.07 -17.07 3.73
CA LYS A 102 12.46 -17.43 3.92
C LYS A 102 13.37 -16.33 3.39
N TRP A 103 14.39 -15.97 4.17
CA TRP A 103 15.40 -14.99 3.78
C TRP A 103 16.02 -15.30 2.42
N ASN A 104 16.14 -14.31 1.56
CA ASN A 104 16.67 -14.41 0.19
C ASN A 104 15.95 -15.46 -0.69
N HIS A 105 14.70 -15.79 -0.40
CA HIS A 105 13.88 -16.70 -1.20
C HIS A 105 12.45 -16.22 -1.37
N VAL A 106 11.67 -16.15 -0.27
CA VAL A 106 10.25 -15.81 -0.34
C VAL A 106 9.92 -14.77 0.72
N ILE A 107 9.24 -13.72 0.30
CA ILE A 107 8.78 -12.64 1.18
C ILE A 107 7.27 -12.53 1.06
N ASN A 108 6.56 -12.53 2.20
CA ASN A 108 5.12 -12.34 2.27
C ASN A 108 4.79 -11.10 3.12
N GLY A 109 4.01 -10.18 2.57
CA GLY A 109 3.50 -9.01 3.29
C GLY A 109 4.52 -7.88 3.54
N ASN A 110 5.75 -8.05 3.13
CA ASN A 110 6.79 -7.03 3.00
C ASN A 110 7.26 -7.02 1.54
N CYS A 111 7.78 -5.92 1.04
CA CYS A 111 8.28 -5.87 -0.34
C CYS A 111 9.72 -6.37 -0.45
N ASP A 112 10.14 -6.67 -1.68
CA ASP A 112 11.53 -6.83 -2.04
C ASP A 112 12.23 -5.48 -2.24
N TRP A 113 13.52 -5.49 -2.56
CA TRP A 113 14.31 -4.28 -2.74
C TRP A 113 13.77 -3.38 -3.87
N VAL A 114 13.36 -3.97 -5.02
CA VAL A 114 12.87 -3.22 -6.19
C VAL A 114 11.61 -2.43 -5.85
N TYR A 115 10.68 -3.05 -5.14
CA TYR A 115 9.41 -2.41 -4.80
C TYR A 115 9.57 -1.33 -3.72
N GLU A 116 10.48 -1.51 -2.76
CA GLU A 116 10.78 -0.47 -1.78
C GLU A 116 11.46 0.74 -2.43
N GLU A 117 12.39 0.52 -3.35
CA GLU A 117 13.16 1.58 -4.01
C GLU A 117 12.37 2.28 -5.10
N GLU A 118 11.76 1.52 -6.04
CA GLU A 118 11.20 2.04 -7.27
C GLU A 118 9.70 2.35 -7.17
N PHE A 119 8.94 1.57 -6.39
CA PHE A 119 7.50 1.78 -6.21
C PHE A 119 7.14 2.44 -4.88
N GLU A 120 8.13 2.76 -4.06
CA GLU A 120 8.05 3.62 -2.89
C GLU A 120 7.13 3.13 -1.77
N PHE A 121 7.00 1.82 -1.56
CA PHE A 121 6.33 1.26 -0.41
C PHE A 121 7.10 0.09 0.20
N SER A 122 6.85 -0.20 1.48
CA SER A 122 7.45 -1.35 2.17
C SER A 122 6.41 -2.31 2.75
N ARG A 123 5.27 -1.80 3.25
CA ARG A 123 4.18 -2.66 3.68
C ARG A 123 3.45 -3.22 2.47
N ALA A 124 3.61 -4.51 2.24
CA ALA A 124 3.08 -5.22 1.08
C ALA A 124 1.85 -6.07 1.44
N TYR A 125 0.95 -5.52 2.26
CA TYR A 125 -0.38 -6.09 2.53
C TYR A 125 -1.38 -4.99 2.89
N GLU A 126 -2.66 -5.25 2.60
CA GLU A 126 -3.76 -4.35 2.86
C GLU A 126 -4.97 -5.08 3.43
N TRP A 127 -5.51 -4.55 4.52
CA TRP A 127 -6.80 -4.96 5.04
C TRP A 127 -7.91 -4.51 4.09
N SER A 128 -8.90 -5.37 3.88
CA SER A 128 -10.14 -4.91 3.23
C SER A 128 -10.90 -3.93 4.13
N PRO A 129 -11.69 -2.99 3.59
CA PRO A 129 -12.32 -1.92 4.37
C PRO A 129 -13.21 -2.39 5.53
N LYS A 130 -13.81 -3.58 5.41
CA LYS A 130 -14.63 -4.19 6.50
C LYS A 130 -13.84 -5.18 7.35
N GLY A 131 -12.57 -5.44 7.02
CA GLY A 131 -11.72 -6.36 7.75
C GLY A 131 -12.01 -7.84 7.51
N ASN A 132 -12.74 -8.21 6.45
CA ASN A 132 -13.04 -9.60 6.13
C ASN A 132 -11.87 -10.33 5.46
N PHE A 133 -11.01 -9.58 4.76
CA PHE A 133 -9.90 -10.11 3.99
C PHE A 133 -8.60 -9.34 4.27
N ILE A 134 -7.49 -10.00 3.97
CA ILE A 134 -6.17 -9.38 3.82
C ILE A 134 -5.65 -9.72 2.43
N ALA A 135 -5.38 -8.68 1.61
CA ALA A 135 -4.63 -8.86 0.37
C ALA A 135 -3.15 -8.68 0.67
N TYR A 136 -2.29 -9.52 0.10
CA TYR A 136 -0.85 -9.41 0.31
C TYR A 136 -0.05 -9.79 -0.93
N TYR A 137 1.13 -9.21 -1.02
CA TYR A 137 2.14 -9.59 -2.01
C TYR A 137 2.94 -10.78 -1.50
N ARG A 138 3.20 -11.70 -2.39
CA ARG A 138 4.19 -12.74 -2.25
C ARG A 138 5.26 -12.55 -3.32
N PHE A 139 6.49 -12.35 -2.91
CA PHE A 139 7.66 -12.23 -3.80
C PHE A 139 8.47 -13.51 -3.70
N ASP A 140 8.71 -14.15 -4.84
CA ASP A 140 9.69 -15.22 -4.97
C ASP A 140 10.96 -14.65 -5.60
N GLU A 141 11.97 -14.40 -4.78
CA GLU A 141 13.26 -13.85 -5.19
C GLU A 141 14.36 -14.91 -5.31
N SER A 142 13.98 -16.21 -5.36
CA SER A 142 14.94 -17.30 -5.38
C SER A 142 15.91 -17.23 -6.59
N GLU A 143 15.39 -16.81 -7.75
CA GLU A 143 16.17 -16.66 -8.98
C GLU A 143 16.90 -15.30 -9.10
N VAL A 144 16.57 -14.33 -8.25
CA VAL A 144 17.24 -13.02 -8.22
C VAL A 144 18.67 -13.20 -7.73
N LYS A 145 19.63 -12.54 -8.37
CA LYS A 145 21.02 -12.60 -7.97
C LYS A 145 21.30 -11.86 -6.68
N GLU A 146 22.24 -12.36 -5.90
CA GLU A 146 22.71 -11.68 -4.69
C GLU A 146 23.73 -10.59 -5.03
N TYR A 147 23.61 -9.49 -4.34
CA TYR A 147 24.59 -8.42 -4.29
C TYR A 147 25.27 -8.40 -2.92
N ASN A 148 26.57 -8.20 -2.89
CA ASN A 148 27.34 -8.04 -1.66
C ASN A 148 27.68 -6.59 -1.46
N MET A 149 27.12 -6.00 -0.38
CA MET A 149 27.47 -4.64 0.07
C MET A 149 28.42 -4.74 1.26
N THR A 150 29.56 -4.10 1.16
CA THR A 150 30.55 -4.08 2.25
C THR A 150 30.41 -2.77 3.04
N PHE A 151 30.13 -2.88 4.34
CA PHE A 151 30.10 -1.77 5.28
C PHE A 151 31.47 -1.56 5.92
N TYR A 152 31.89 -0.30 5.98
CA TYR A 152 33.20 0.12 6.50
C TYR A 152 33.09 0.90 7.80
N ASP A 153 32.00 0.72 8.54
CA ASP A 153 31.66 1.47 9.76
C ASP A 153 32.53 1.13 10.97
N ASN A 154 33.26 0.01 10.90
CA ASN A 154 34.10 -0.52 11.99
C ASN A 154 35.52 -0.80 11.48
N SER A 155 36.41 -1.11 12.42
CA SER A 155 37.81 -1.49 12.12
C SER A 155 37.91 -2.73 11.21
N TYR A 156 36.91 -3.60 11.23
CA TYR A 156 36.77 -4.73 10.33
C TYR A 156 35.50 -4.59 9.53
N ASN A 157 35.61 -4.77 8.21
CA ASN A 157 34.49 -4.68 7.28
C ASN A 157 33.45 -5.76 7.59
N LYS A 158 32.18 -5.41 7.35
CA LYS A 158 31.07 -6.34 7.42
C LYS A 158 30.38 -6.44 6.08
N ASP A 159 30.26 -7.64 5.54
CA ASP A 159 29.51 -7.90 4.31
C ASP A 159 28.04 -8.13 4.62
N TYR A 160 27.17 -7.50 3.79
CA TYR A 160 25.74 -7.70 3.80
C TYR A 160 25.30 -8.17 2.42
N ARG A 161 24.77 -9.38 2.35
CA ARG A 161 24.31 -10.00 1.10
C ARG A 161 22.80 -10.00 1.07
N TYR A 162 22.24 -9.51 -0.04
CA TYR A 162 20.79 -9.45 -0.27
C TYR A 162 20.49 -9.55 -1.76
N LYS A 163 19.23 -9.86 -2.09
CA LYS A 163 18.76 -9.97 -3.46
C LYS A 163 18.65 -8.58 -4.08
N TYR A 164 19.32 -8.38 -5.20
CA TYR A 164 19.40 -7.11 -5.92
C TYR A 164 19.56 -7.35 -7.41
N PRO A 165 18.51 -7.21 -8.22
CA PRO A 165 18.60 -7.37 -9.65
C PRO A 165 19.28 -6.13 -10.26
N LYS A 166 20.34 -6.33 -10.99
CA LYS A 166 20.92 -5.26 -11.82
C LYS A 166 20.09 -5.05 -13.08
N ALA A 167 20.30 -3.90 -13.74
CA ALA A 167 19.61 -3.60 -15.00
C ALA A 167 19.73 -4.73 -16.01
N GLY A 168 18.59 -5.17 -16.56
CA GLY A 168 18.49 -6.27 -17.52
C GLY A 168 18.48 -7.67 -16.93
N GLU A 169 18.56 -7.82 -15.59
CA GLU A 169 18.46 -9.12 -14.92
C GLU A 169 17.03 -9.44 -14.47
N ASP A 170 16.81 -10.68 -14.04
CA ASP A 170 15.49 -11.14 -13.60
C ASP A 170 15.09 -10.47 -12.26
N ASN A 171 13.82 -10.04 -12.18
CA ASN A 171 13.19 -9.59 -10.96
C ASN A 171 12.58 -10.76 -10.18
N SER A 172 12.15 -10.48 -8.94
CA SER A 172 11.28 -11.37 -8.19
C SER A 172 9.99 -11.66 -8.97
N LYS A 173 9.50 -12.90 -8.87
CA LYS A 173 8.14 -13.23 -9.33
C LYS A 173 7.16 -12.73 -8.29
N VAL A 174 6.27 -11.82 -8.70
CA VAL A 174 5.29 -11.21 -7.82
C VAL A 174 3.92 -11.87 -7.97
N GLU A 175 3.31 -12.22 -6.85
CA GLU A 175 1.96 -12.78 -6.78
C GLU A 175 1.13 -11.96 -5.78
N ILE A 176 -0.16 -11.78 -6.09
CA ILE A 176 -1.12 -11.20 -5.17
C ILE A 176 -2.03 -12.30 -4.65
N HIS A 177 -2.15 -12.36 -3.35
CA HIS A 177 -2.98 -13.30 -2.63
C HIS A 177 -4.03 -12.57 -1.81
N ILE A 178 -5.19 -13.18 -1.65
CA ILE A 178 -6.31 -12.68 -0.85
C ILE A 178 -6.68 -13.75 0.18
N TYR A 179 -6.46 -13.43 1.44
CA TYR A 179 -6.76 -14.32 2.55
C TYR A 179 -8.12 -13.98 3.16
N ASP A 180 -9.05 -14.93 3.12
CA ASP A 180 -10.36 -14.85 3.77
C ASP A 180 -10.21 -15.23 5.25
N LEU A 181 -10.47 -14.28 6.15
CA LEU A 181 -10.29 -14.49 7.59
C LEU A 181 -11.30 -15.46 8.19
N ALA A 182 -12.54 -15.47 7.67
CA ALA A 182 -13.62 -16.34 8.16
C ALA A 182 -13.47 -17.76 7.65
N ALA A 183 -13.15 -17.92 6.37
CA ALA A 183 -12.94 -19.22 5.74
C ALA A 183 -11.57 -19.83 6.09
N ASN A 184 -10.63 -19.03 6.60
CA ASN A 184 -9.22 -19.41 6.82
C ASN A 184 -8.61 -19.98 5.52
N HIS A 185 -8.84 -19.30 4.42
CA HIS A 185 -8.51 -19.77 3.08
C HIS A 185 -7.82 -18.68 2.28
N ASP A 186 -6.80 -19.06 1.52
CA ASP A 186 -6.02 -18.19 0.65
C ASP A 186 -6.41 -18.40 -0.80
N VAL A 187 -6.55 -17.30 -1.54
CA VAL A 187 -6.87 -17.30 -2.97
C VAL A 187 -5.85 -16.46 -3.71
N LYS A 188 -5.20 -17.05 -4.71
CA LYS A 188 -4.29 -16.33 -5.60
C LYS A 188 -5.06 -15.56 -6.67
N ALA A 189 -4.74 -14.29 -6.87
CA ALA A 189 -5.26 -13.48 -7.97
C ALA A 189 -4.80 -14.03 -9.32
N ARG A 190 -5.73 -14.10 -10.29
CA ARG A 190 -5.50 -14.70 -11.61
C ARG A 190 -5.34 -13.61 -12.65
N TYR A 191 -4.13 -13.39 -13.09
CA TYR A 191 -3.74 -12.48 -14.16
C TYR A 191 -2.53 -13.07 -14.90
N ASP A 192 -2.13 -12.45 -16.01
CA ASP A 192 -0.91 -12.82 -16.72
C ASP A 192 0.32 -12.68 -15.81
N GLN A 193 1.02 -13.79 -15.59
CA GLN A 193 2.15 -13.94 -14.67
C GLN A 193 3.50 -13.76 -15.40
N GLY A 194 3.55 -13.12 -16.57
CA GLY A 194 4.77 -12.83 -17.28
C GLY A 194 5.78 -11.99 -16.48
N ASP A 195 6.77 -11.43 -17.16
CA ASP A 195 7.71 -10.48 -16.55
C ASP A 195 7.01 -9.13 -16.33
N ILE A 196 6.52 -8.94 -15.12
CA ILE A 196 5.57 -7.88 -14.74
C ILE A 196 5.93 -7.23 -13.41
N TYR A 197 5.32 -6.07 -13.19
CA TYR A 197 5.24 -5.41 -11.90
C TYR A 197 3.79 -5.29 -11.44
N ILE A 198 3.59 -5.23 -10.12
CA ILE A 198 2.32 -4.89 -9.47
C ILE A 198 2.56 -3.67 -8.56
N PRO A 199 2.64 -2.46 -9.10
CA PRO A 199 3.03 -1.29 -8.33
C PRO A 199 2.05 -0.91 -7.21
N ARG A 200 0.77 -1.26 -7.32
CA ARG A 200 -0.25 -0.98 -6.29
C ARG A 200 -1.32 -2.06 -6.25
N ILE A 201 -1.96 -2.17 -5.09
CA ILE A 201 -3.25 -2.84 -4.90
C ILE A 201 -4.19 -1.89 -4.15
N LYS A 202 -5.49 -1.92 -4.46
CA LYS A 202 -6.51 -1.07 -3.82
C LYS A 202 -7.81 -1.85 -3.64
N TRP A 203 -8.32 -1.93 -2.42
CA TRP A 203 -9.62 -2.55 -2.16
C TRP A 203 -10.78 -1.69 -2.66
N THR A 204 -11.83 -2.31 -3.18
CA THR A 204 -13.14 -1.66 -3.34
C THR A 204 -13.78 -1.44 -1.96
N ARG A 205 -14.72 -0.49 -1.86
CA ARG A 205 -15.34 -0.12 -0.56
C ARG A 205 -16.19 -1.22 0.05
N ASP A 206 -16.64 -2.18 -0.74
CA ASP A 206 -17.57 -3.25 -0.35
C ASP A 206 -16.90 -4.58 0.01
N ASP A 207 -15.58 -4.66 -0.04
CA ASP A 207 -14.75 -5.87 0.14
C ASP A 207 -14.91 -6.92 -0.96
N ASN A 208 -15.69 -6.69 -2.01
CA ASN A 208 -15.96 -7.71 -3.01
C ASN A 208 -14.82 -7.89 -4.01
N SER A 209 -14.05 -6.83 -4.24
CA SER A 209 -12.97 -6.86 -5.22
C SER A 209 -11.73 -6.10 -4.76
N LEU A 210 -10.59 -6.60 -5.22
CA LEU A 210 -9.29 -5.94 -5.13
C LEU A 210 -8.90 -5.44 -6.52
N VAL A 211 -8.57 -4.17 -6.65
CA VAL A 211 -7.95 -3.65 -7.87
C VAL A 211 -6.45 -3.90 -7.79
N VAL A 212 -5.94 -4.64 -8.77
CA VAL A 212 -4.51 -4.94 -8.93
C VAL A 212 -3.98 -4.12 -10.11
N TYR A 213 -2.94 -3.34 -9.89
CA TYR A 213 -2.26 -2.59 -10.94
C TYR A 213 -1.24 -3.52 -11.59
N TRP A 214 -1.58 -4.07 -12.72
CA TRP A 214 -0.70 -4.89 -13.54
C TRP A 214 0.07 -4.01 -14.51
N MET A 215 1.38 -4.10 -14.53
CA MET A 215 2.25 -3.33 -15.42
C MET A 215 3.28 -4.26 -16.07
N ASN A 216 3.51 -4.11 -17.37
CA ASN A 216 4.54 -4.88 -18.04
C ASN A 216 5.95 -4.40 -17.64
N ARG A 217 6.98 -5.23 -17.90
CA ARG A 217 8.38 -4.93 -17.58
C ARG A 217 8.88 -3.62 -18.18
N TYR A 218 8.42 -3.25 -19.37
CA TYR A 218 8.81 -2.01 -20.05
C TYR A 218 8.10 -0.77 -19.49
N GLN A 219 7.18 -0.93 -18.55
CA GLN A 219 6.41 0.15 -17.91
C GLN A 219 5.69 1.08 -18.90
N ASN A 220 5.26 0.52 -20.03
CA ASN A 220 4.53 1.23 -21.07
C ASN A 220 3.13 0.67 -21.32
N GLU A 221 2.70 -0.29 -20.51
CA GLU A 221 1.35 -0.86 -20.48
C GLU A 221 0.92 -1.07 -19.02
N LEU A 222 -0.14 -0.37 -18.61
CA LEU A 222 -0.78 -0.47 -17.31
C LEU A 222 -2.19 -1.01 -17.48
N LYS A 223 -2.55 -2.02 -16.68
CA LYS A 223 -3.93 -2.49 -16.54
C LYS A 223 -4.36 -2.40 -15.08
N LEU A 224 -5.55 -1.89 -14.84
CA LEU A 224 -6.23 -2.01 -13.56
C LEU A 224 -7.15 -3.22 -13.65
N LEU A 225 -6.89 -4.22 -12.83
CA LEU A 225 -7.61 -5.50 -12.83
C LEU A 225 -8.53 -5.55 -11.62
N ALA A 226 -9.85 -5.62 -11.85
CA ALA A 226 -10.81 -5.93 -10.78
C ALA A 226 -10.75 -7.43 -10.49
N THR A 227 -10.21 -7.81 -9.35
CA THR A 227 -10.04 -9.18 -8.90
C THR A 227 -11.08 -9.52 -7.85
N ASP A 228 -11.92 -10.50 -8.10
CA ASP A 228 -12.92 -10.99 -7.15
C ASP A 228 -12.25 -11.58 -5.91
N ALA A 229 -12.64 -11.11 -4.73
CA ALA A 229 -11.97 -11.42 -3.47
C ALA A 229 -12.07 -12.90 -3.05
N LYS A 230 -13.10 -13.63 -3.54
CA LYS A 230 -13.34 -15.02 -3.16
C LYS A 230 -12.80 -16.03 -4.15
N THR A 231 -12.77 -15.68 -5.42
CA THR A 231 -12.36 -16.60 -6.49
C THR A 231 -11.00 -16.30 -7.07
N GLY A 232 -10.49 -15.07 -6.88
CA GLY A 232 -9.26 -14.59 -7.48
C GLY A 232 -9.38 -14.29 -8.99
N ASN A 233 -10.56 -14.44 -9.58
CA ASN A 233 -10.75 -14.15 -10.99
C ASN A 233 -10.65 -12.64 -11.25
N SER A 234 -9.85 -12.27 -12.25
CA SER A 234 -9.61 -10.87 -12.61
C SER A 234 -10.24 -10.52 -13.95
N SER A 235 -10.76 -9.30 -14.05
CA SER A 235 -11.23 -8.68 -15.29
C SER A 235 -10.60 -7.30 -15.45
N ILE A 236 -10.38 -6.88 -16.70
CA ILE A 236 -9.80 -5.57 -16.99
C ILE A 236 -10.84 -4.50 -16.73
N LEU A 237 -10.54 -3.59 -15.80
CA LEU A 237 -11.31 -2.39 -15.47
C LEU A 237 -10.85 -1.19 -16.30
N TYR A 238 -9.55 -1.09 -16.55
CA TYR A 238 -8.92 -0.01 -17.28
C TYR A 238 -7.62 -0.49 -17.91
N GLU A 239 -7.29 0.05 -19.08
CA GLU A 239 -6.02 -0.18 -19.76
C GLU A 239 -5.47 1.13 -20.32
N GLU A 240 -4.16 1.34 -20.13
CA GLU A 240 -3.40 2.43 -20.71
C GLU A 240 -2.12 1.91 -21.34
N LYS A 241 -1.84 2.39 -22.55
CA LYS A 241 -0.61 2.10 -23.27
C LYS A 241 0.01 3.39 -23.80
N ASN A 242 1.30 3.49 -23.68
CA ASN A 242 2.08 4.59 -24.23
C ASN A 242 3.27 4.02 -25.03
N LYS A 243 3.72 4.75 -26.03
CA LYS A 243 4.90 4.37 -26.81
C LYS A 243 6.17 4.32 -25.93
N TYR A 244 6.24 5.14 -24.89
CA TYR A 244 7.43 5.35 -24.09
C TYR A 244 7.27 4.85 -22.66
N TYR A 245 6.32 5.39 -21.91
CA TYR A 245 6.17 5.15 -20.48
C TYR A 245 4.74 5.47 -20.03
N VAL A 246 4.24 4.75 -19.02
CA VAL A 246 3.00 5.06 -18.31
C VAL A 246 3.35 5.34 -16.86
N GLU A 247 3.04 6.54 -16.38
CA GLU A 247 3.29 6.97 -15.02
C GLU A 247 2.35 6.25 -14.03
N ILE A 248 2.91 5.83 -12.89
CA ILE A 248 2.13 5.31 -11.78
C ILE A 248 1.76 6.48 -10.88
N ASN A 249 0.47 6.60 -10.57
CA ASN A 249 -0.01 7.63 -9.68
C ASN A 249 -0.93 7.05 -8.61
N ASP A 250 -1.07 7.77 -7.50
CA ASP A 250 -1.93 7.41 -6.37
C ASP A 250 -3.21 8.26 -6.33
N ASP A 251 -3.56 8.96 -7.41
CA ASP A 251 -4.78 9.75 -7.55
C ASP A 251 -5.99 8.86 -7.75
N TRP A 252 -6.35 8.13 -6.71
CA TRP A 252 -7.46 7.19 -6.71
C TRP A 252 -8.47 7.51 -5.61
N TRP A 253 -9.73 7.75 -6.01
CA TRP A 253 -10.81 8.05 -5.08
C TRP A 253 -12.05 7.22 -5.40
N TRP A 254 -12.41 6.33 -4.49
CA TRP A 254 -13.68 5.63 -4.57
C TRP A 254 -14.82 6.57 -4.21
N LEU A 255 -15.84 6.69 -5.07
CA LEU A 255 -17.05 7.40 -4.71
C LEU A 255 -17.93 6.57 -3.76
N LYS A 256 -18.73 7.26 -2.94
CA LYS A 256 -19.63 6.63 -1.97
C LYS A 256 -20.74 5.81 -2.62
N ASP A 257 -21.02 6.03 -3.91
CA ASP A 257 -21.98 5.25 -4.68
C ASP A 257 -21.52 3.79 -4.89
N GLY A 258 -20.25 3.47 -4.61
CA GLY A 258 -19.66 2.14 -4.81
C GLY A 258 -19.60 1.69 -6.27
N LYS A 259 -19.84 2.59 -7.22
CA LYS A 259 -19.90 2.28 -8.65
C LYS A 259 -18.90 3.06 -9.49
N ASN A 260 -18.46 4.19 -8.98
CA ASN A 260 -17.56 5.09 -9.69
C ASN A 260 -16.29 5.38 -8.90
N PHE A 261 -15.22 5.70 -9.61
CA PHE A 261 -13.97 6.14 -9.04
C PHE A 261 -13.32 7.23 -9.88
N LEU A 262 -12.62 8.14 -9.20
CA LEU A 262 -11.76 9.14 -9.82
C LEU A 262 -10.37 8.53 -9.99
N PHE A 263 -9.75 8.77 -11.14
CA PHE A 263 -8.40 8.37 -11.46
C PHE A 263 -7.75 9.37 -12.40
N SER A 264 -6.44 9.58 -12.31
CA SER A 264 -5.71 10.43 -13.24
C SER A 264 -4.96 9.61 -14.28
N SER A 265 -4.73 10.19 -15.46
CA SER A 265 -4.03 9.56 -16.57
C SER A 265 -3.43 10.59 -17.51
N GLU A 266 -2.28 10.24 -18.11
CA GLU A 266 -1.58 11.04 -19.12
C GLU A 266 -1.90 10.62 -20.56
N MET A 267 -2.93 9.82 -20.78
CA MET A 267 -3.28 9.27 -22.12
C MET A 267 -3.44 10.30 -23.21
N ASN A 268 -3.67 11.57 -22.85
CA ASN A 268 -3.83 12.69 -23.79
C ASN A 268 -2.63 13.65 -23.81
N GLY A 269 -1.47 13.23 -23.28
CA GLY A 269 -0.21 13.98 -23.28
C GLY A 269 0.05 14.85 -22.06
N PHE A 270 -0.98 15.08 -21.22
CA PHE A 270 -0.88 15.73 -19.90
C PHE A 270 -1.68 14.93 -18.89
N LYS A 271 -1.28 14.99 -17.63
CA LYS A 271 -2.02 14.37 -16.53
C LYS A 271 -3.36 15.07 -16.31
N HIS A 272 -4.44 14.37 -16.56
CA HIS A 272 -5.81 14.83 -16.40
C HIS A 272 -6.63 13.90 -15.52
N LEU A 273 -7.72 14.44 -14.96
CA LEU A 273 -8.67 13.71 -14.14
C LEU A 273 -9.79 13.09 -14.98
N TYR A 274 -10.13 11.87 -14.62
CA TYR A 274 -11.20 11.09 -15.24
C TYR A 274 -12.09 10.47 -14.18
N LEU A 275 -13.38 10.40 -14.45
CA LEU A 275 -14.33 9.63 -13.68
C LEU A 275 -14.67 8.36 -14.47
N TYR A 276 -14.43 7.20 -13.85
CA TYR A 276 -14.67 5.88 -14.43
C TYR A 276 -15.76 5.15 -13.66
N SER A 277 -16.53 4.32 -14.38
CA SER A 277 -17.39 3.33 -13.73
C SER A 277 -16.67 2.02 -13.48
N LEU A 278 -17.01 1.32 -12.38
CA LEU A 278 -16.43 0.05 -11.98
C LEU A 278 -16.73 -1.11 -12.98
N ASP A 279 -17.78 -0.97 -13.79
CA ASP A 279 -18.10 -1.92 -14.85
C ASP A 279 -17.36 -1.64 -16.18
N GLY A 280 -16.46 -0.63 -16.19
CA GLY A 280 -15.66 -0.26 -17.35
C GLY A 280 -16.41 0.41 -18.50
N LYS A 281 -17.73 0.66 -18.37
CA LYS A 281 -18.57 1.15 -19.48
C LYS A 281 -18.59 2.68 -19.62
N SER A 282 -18.25 3.40 -18.57
CA SER A 282 -18.30 4.86 -18.57
C SER A 282 -16.95 5.48 -18.22
N LYS A 283 -16.56 6.49 -19.04
CA LYS A 283 -15.40 7.33 -18.80
C LYS A 283 -15.75 8.77 -19.11
N ILE A 284 -15.60 9.66 -18.13
CA ILE A 284 -15.79 11.11 -18.27
C ILE A 284 -14.46 11.79 -18.01
N GLN A 285 -13.94 12.52 -18.99
CA GLN A 285 -12.78 13.38 -18.79
C GLN A 285 -13.20 14.69 -18.13
N LEU A 286 -12.68 14.95 -16.93
CA LEU A 286 -13.08 16.09 -16.09
C LEU A 286 -12.24 17.34 -16.35
N THR A 287 -10.96 17.16 -16.67
CA THR A 287 -10.04 18.27 -16.98
C THR A 287 -9.45 18.10 -18.37
N LYS A 288 -9.22 19.21 -19.10
CA LYS A 288 -8.72 19.22 -20.48
C LYS A 288 -7.87 20.45 -20.72
N GLY A 289 -6.83 20.31 -21.50
CA GLY A 289 -5.98 21.44 -21.93
C GLY A 289 -4.51 21.11 -21.96
N ASN A 290 -3.68 22.10 -22.28
CA ASN A 290 -2.22 21.96 -22.31
C ASN A 290 -1.64 22.34 -20.93
N PHE A 291 -2.05 21.62 -19.91
CA PHE A 291 -1.60 21.78 -18.54
C PHE A 291 -1.69 20.44 -17.81
N GLU A 292 -0.98 20.32 -16.72
CA GLU A 292 -0.94 19.15 -15.88
C GLU A 292 -1.73 19.37 -14.58
N VAL A 293 -2.59 18.43 -14.23
CA VAL A 293 -3.10 18.31 -12.86
C VAL A 293 -2.02 17.67 -12.01
N THR A 294 -1.56 18.37 -10.98
CA THR A 294 -0.49 17.85 -10.12
C THR A 294 -1.03 17.01 -8.97
N ASP A 295 -2.15 17.44 -8.36
CA ASP A 295 -2.71 16.79 -7.18
C ASP A 295 -4.23 16.83 -7.16
N VAL A 296 -4.85 15.79 -6.60
CA VAL A 296 -6.26 15.80 -6.18
C VAL A 296 -6.31 16.12 -4.70
N ASN A 297 -6.81 17.30 -4.34
CA ASN A 297 -6.80 17.77 -2.95
C ASN A 297 -8.02 17.28 -2.15
N ALA A 298 -9.21 17.23 -2.77
CA ALA A 298 -10.44 16.76 -2.12
C ALA A 298 -11.53 16.39 -3.12
N VAL A 299 -12.41 15.48 -2.72
CA VAL A 299 -13.63 15.13 -3.43
C VAL A 299 -14.83 15.36 -2.53
N ASP A 300 -15.65 16.36 -2.84
CA ASP A 300 -16.93 16.65 -2.17
C ASP A 300 -18.06 16.02 -2.96
N GLU A 301 -18.42 14.81 -2.61
CA GLU A 301 -19.46 14.05 -3.28
C GLU A 301 -20.86 14.64 -3.06
N THR A 302 -21.09 15.30 -1.92
CA THR A 302 -22.39 15.91 -1.60
C THR A 302 -22.72 17.06 -2.57
N ASN A 303 -21.72 17.89 -2.88
CA ASN A 303 -21.87 19.01 -3.79
C ASN A 303 -21.38 18.68 -5.21
N GLN A 304 -20.95 17.42 -5.46
CA GLN A 304 -20.40 16.94 -6.73
C GLN A 304 -19.24 17.81 -7.23
N ARG A 305 -18.25 18.06 -6.37
CA ARG A 305 -17.07 18.89 -6.64
C ARG A 305 -15.78 18.14 -6.41
N ILE A 306 -14.80 18.39 -7.27
CA ILE A 306 -13.44 17.90 -7.15
C ILE A 306 -12.51 19.10 -7.06
N TYR A 307 -11.72 19.17 -6.00
CA TYR A 307 -10.71 20.19 -5.78
C TYR A 307 -9.36 19.61 -6.16
N PHE A 308 -8.62 20.33 -7.00
CA PHE A 308 -7.34 19.86 -7.52
C PHE A 308 -6.38 21.02 -7.78
N THR A 309 -5.11 20.74 -7.72
CA THR A 309 -4.04 21.66 -8.07
C THR A 309 -3.58 21.38 -9.50
N MET A 310 -3.34 22.43 -10.29
CA MET A 310 -2.77 22.26 -11.62
C MET A 310 -1.70 23.31 -11.95
N ALA A 311 -0.82 22.96 -12.86
CA ALA A 311 0.23 23.82 -13.39
C ALA A 311 -0.36 24.83 -14.39
N TYR A 312 -0.90 25.94 -13.87
CA TYR A 312 -1.56 26.96 -14.68
C TYR A 312 -1.47 28.34 -14.01
N PRO A 313 -1.29 29.46 -14.75
CA PRO A 313 -1.18 29.57 -16.21
C PRO A 313 0.18 29.15 -16.77
N ARG A 314 1.23 29.09 -15.95
CA ARG A 314 2.59 28.68 -16.37
C ARG A 314 2.94 27.32 -15.77
N PRO A 315 3.85 26.54 -16.37
CA PRO A 315 4.25 25.23 -15.84
C PRO A 315 4.80 25.25 -14.40
N MET A 316 5.37 26.38 -13.93
CA MET A 316 5.89 26.54 -12.57
C MET A 316 4.83 26.99 -11.56
N ASP A 317 3.65 27.42 -12.00
CA ASP A 317 2.62 27.88 -11.08
C ASP A 317 1.79 26.69 -10.57
N ARG A 318 1.36 26.76 -9.31
CA ARG A 318 0.47 25.76 -8.68
C ARG A 318 -0.73 26.49 -8.11
N ASN A 319 -1.85 26.38 -8.80
CA ASN A 319 -3.09 27.01 -8.37
C ASN A 319 -4.16 25.96 -8.10
N LEU A 320 -4.99 26.23 -7.09
CA LEU A 320 -6.13 25.41 -6.70
C LEU A 320 -7.32 25.70 -7.62
N PHE A 321 -7.95 24.65 -8.09
CA PHE A 321 -9.15 24.67 -8.93
C PHE A 321 -10.24 23.78 -8.35
N VAL A 322 -11.47 24.02 -8.80
CA VAL A 322 -12.59 23.15 -8.55
C VAL A 322 -13.32 22.84 -9.85
N THR A 323 -13.71 21.59 -10.06
CA THR A 323 -14.59 21.17 -11.17
C THR A 323 -15.77 20.38 -10.64
N ASP A 324 -16.86 20.33 -11.45
CA ASP A 324 -17.97 19.41 -11.17
C ASP A 324 -17.70 18.00 -11.74
N PHE A 325 -18.51 17.01 -11.36
CA PHE A 325 -18.37 15.62 -11.84
C PHE A 325 -18.66 15.44 -13.34
N THR A 326 -19.03 16.50 -14.06
CA THR A 326 -19.20 16.50 -15.52
C THR A 326 -18.01 17.13 -16.24
N GLY A 327 -17.11 17.80 -15.53
CA GLY A 327 -15.99 18.56 -16.10
C GLY A 327 -16.40 19.83 -16.86
N LYS A 328 -17.68 20.25 -16.78
CA LYS A 328 -18.20 21.40 -17.53
C LYS A 328 -18.05 22.73 -16.79
N LYS A 329 -17.95 22.69 -15.46
CA LYS A 329 -17.86 23.88 -14.62
C LYS A 329 -16.57 23.84 -13.83
N THR A 330 -15.50 24.42 -14.39
CA THR A 330 -14.20 24.51 -13.74
C THR A 330 -13.90 25.96 -13.41
N PHE A 331 -13.47 26.21 -12.16
CA PHE A 331 -13.14 27.54 -11.65
C PHE A 331 -11.80 27.53 -10.94
N GLN A 332 -11.01 28.55 -11.14
CA GLN A 332 -9.80 28.83 -10.37
C GLN A 332 -10.18 29.44 -9.01
N LEU A 333 -9.62 28.92 -7.93
CA LEU A 333 -9.90 29.38 -6.55
C LEU A 333 -8.78 30.24 -6.00
N THR A 334 -7.53 29.95 -6.31
CA THR A 334 -6.37 30.75 -5.92
C THR A 334 -5.80 31.48 -7.12
N GLN A 335 -5.20 32.64 -6.86
CA GLN A 335 -4.54 33.46 -7.89
C GLN A 335 -3.14 33.83 -7.37
N GLY A 336 -2.19 33.88 -8.27
CA GLY A 336 -0.83 34.25 -7.94
C GLY A 336 0.20 33.51 -8.79
N GLU A 337 1.44 33.91 -8.66
CA GLU A 337 2.60 33.29 -9.27
C GLU A 337 3.32 32.42 -8.22
N GLY A 338 3.80 31.26 -8.67
CA GLY A 338 4.58 30.35 -7.82
C GLY A 338 3.73 29.24 -7.20
N TRP A 339 4.14 28.77 -6.01
CA TRP A 339 3.60 27.58 -5.32
C TRP A 339 2.67 27.99 -4.19
#